data_1612af2783b247537f770136650ddb1a
#
_entry.id   1612af2783b247537f770136650ddb1a
#
_cell.length_a   1.000
_cell.length_b   1.000
_cell.length_c   1.000
_cell.angle_alpha   90.00
_cell.angle_beta   90.00
_cell.angle_gamma   90.00
#
_symmetry.space_group_name_H-M   'P 1'
#
loop_
_entity.id
_entity.type
_entity.pdbx_description
1 polymer ?
#
loop_
_entity_poly.entity_id
_entity_poly.type
_entity_poly.pdbx_seq_one_letter_code
_entity_poly.pdbx_strand_id
1 'polypeptide(L)'
;MSTPTLAERLGYAADAKLVILSCDDLGAFHAANVGVYDALRKGVATCASLMVPAPWAKHAVLNYDGDDIGVHLTVNSEHEMYRW
;
A
#
# COMPACT_ATOMS: atom_id res chain seq x y z
N MET A 1 -6.36 34.40 15.89
CA MET A 1 -6.82 33.00 15.71
C MET A 1 -5.69 32.20 15.07
N SER A 2 -5.36 31.08 15.61
CA SER A 2 -4.36 30.20 15.02
C SER A 2 -5.01 29.32 13.94
N THR A 3 -4.25 29.03 12.90
CA THR A 3 -4.67 28.10 11.86
C THR A 3 -4.63 26.67 12.42
N PRO A 4 -5.68 25.84 12.17
CA PRO A 4 -5.64 24.45 12.58
C PRO A 4 -4.45 23.70 11.98
N THR A 5 -3.87 22.79 12.73
CA THR A 5 -2.82 21.89 12.22
C THR A 5 -3.41 20.89 11.25
N LEU A 6 -2.57 20.23 10.45
CA LEU A 6 -3.03 19.16 9.57
C LEU A 6 -3.71 18.02 10.37
N ALA A 7 -3.15 17.67 11.53
CA ALA A 7 -3.73 16.64 12.39
C ALA A 7 -5.17 17.01 12.79
N GLU A 8 -5.39 18.26 13.22
CA GLU A 8 -6.73 18.73 13.57
C GLU A 8 -7.69 18.70 12.38
N ARG A 9 -7.22 19.12 11.20
CA ARG A 9 -8.02 19.09 9.98
C ARG A 9 -8.42 17.68 9.56
N LEU A 10 -7.63 16.68 9.96
CA LEU A 10 -7.91 15.26 9.72
C LEU A 10 -8.73 14.63 10.86
N GLY A 11 -9.11 15.40 11.89
CA GLY A 11 -9.94 14.92 12.97
C GLY A 11 -9.19 14.38 14.19
N TYR A 12 -7.89 14.66 14.28
CA TYR A 12 -7.05 14.22 15.40
C TYR A 12 -6.70 15.40 16.31
N ALA A 13 -6.11 15.10 17.48
CA ALA A 13 -5.62 16.13 18.37
C ALA A 13 -4.50 16.96 17.72
N ALA A 14 -4.35 18.22 18.12
CA ALA A 14 -3.37 19.14 17.54
C ALA A 14 -1.94 18.63 17.64
N ASP A 15 -1.62 17.89 18.71
CA ASP A 15 -0.28 17.35 19.00
C ASP A 15 -0.12 15.90 18.55
N ALA A 16 -1.09 15.34 17.83
CA ALA A 16 -1.02 13.96 17.35
C ALA A 16 0.17 13.77 16.38
N LYS A 17 0.89 12.68 16.56
CA LYS A 17 1.96 12.25 15.68
C LYS A 17 1.40 11.14 14.80
N LEU A 18 1.24 11.43 13.51
CA LEU A 18 0.62 10.53 12.57
C LEU A 18 1.68 9.90 11.68
N VAL A 19 1.52 8.59 11.42
CA VAL A 19 2.43 7.82 10.56
C VAL A 19 1.61 7.09 9.51
N ILE A 20 2.07 7.17 8.27
CA ILE A 20 1.57 6.35 7.18
C ILE A 20 2.64 5.31 6.87
N LEU A 21 2.29 4.01 6.99
CA LEU A 21 3.17 2.92 6.63
C LEU A 21 2.63 2.27 5.36
N SER A 22 3.31 2.52 4.25
CA SER A 22 2.91 2.02 2.94
C SER A 22 3.68 0.74 2.60
N CYS A 23 2.96 -0.27 2.10
CA CYS A 23 3.55 -1.47 1.53
C CYS A 23 3.67 -1.31 0.03
N ASP A 24 4.89 -1.43 -0.49
CA ASP A 24 5.13 -1.40 -1.93
C ASP A 24 5.07 -2.82 -2.52
N ASP A 25 5.07 -2.89 -3.85
CA ASP A 25 5.21 -4.11 -4.64
C ASP A 25 4.07 -5.12 -4.52
N LEU A 26 2.87 -4.68 -4.15
CA LEU A 26 1.69 -5.55 -4.27
C LEU A 26 1.50 -5.94 -5.74
N GLY A 27 1.32 -7.21 -6.00
CA GLY A 27 1.20 -7.74 -7.35
C GLY A 27 2.49 -8.29 -7.94
N ALA A 28 3.64 -8.03 -7.33
CA ALA A 28 4.92 -8.48 -7.87
C ALA A 28 5.09 -10.01 -7.78
N PHE A 29 4.73 -10.59 -6.64
CA PHE A 29 4.87 -12.02 -6.35
C PHE A 29 3.70 -12.49 -5.50
N HIS A 30 3.45 -13.78 -5.49
CA HIS A 30 2.47 -14.36 -4.55
C HIS A 30 2.83 -14.02 -3.10
N ALA A 31 4.09 -14.21 -2.72
CA ALA A 31 4.56 -13.91 -1.37
C ALA A 31 4.36 -12.44 -1.00
N ALA A 32 4.61 -11.52 -1.94
CA ALA A 32 4.36 -10.10 -1.72
C ALA A 32 2.87 -9.83 -1.46
N ASN A 33 1.98 -10.44 -2.22
CA ASN A 33 0.54 -10.27 -2.03
C ASN A 33 0.10 -10.75 -0.65
N VAL A 34 0.54 -11.93 -0.24
CA VAL A 34 0.23 -12.47 1.09
C VAL A 34 0.76 -11.56 2.18
N GLY A 35 2.04 -11.17 2.08
CA GLY A 35 2.68 -10.31 3.08
C GLY A 35 2.04 -8.93 3.18
N VAL A 36 1.71 -8.31 2.07
CA VAL A 36 1.06 -6.99 2.05
C VAL A 36 -0.30 -7.06 2.70
N TYR A 37 -1.14 -8.01 2.32
CA TYR A 37 -2.47 -8.13 2.91
C TYR A 37 -2.42 -8.50 4.40
N ASP A 38 -1.47 -9.33 4.81
CA ASP A 38 -1.26 -9.60 6.23
C ASP A 38 -0.86 -8.34 7.00
N ALA A 39 0.05 -7.56 6.44
CA ALA A 39 0.49 -6.30 7.06
C ALA A 39 -0.67 -5.28 7.17
N LEU A 40 -1.53 -5.20 6.16
CA LEU A 40 -2.68 -4.30 6.18
C LEU A 40 -3.78 -4.74 7.13
N ARG A 41 -4.04 -6.04 7.21
CA ARG A 41 -5.21 -6.57 7.94
C ARG A 41 -4.90 -7.01 9.36
N LYS A 42 -3.66 -7.40 9.63
CA LYS A 42 -3.23 -7.92 10.94
C LYS A 42 -2.03 -7.19 11.53
N GLY A 43 -1.33 -6.40 10.74
CA GLY A 43 -0.12 -5.69 11.12
C GLY A 43 -0.31 -4.19 11.26
N VAL A 44 0.77 -3.45 11.04
CA VAL A 44 0.80 -2.01 11.28
C VAL A 44 0.74 -1.17 9.98
N ALA A 45 0.69 -1.80 8.81
CA ALA A 45 0.62 -1.07 7.55
C ALA A 45 -0.75 -0.40 7.38
N THR A 46 -0.76 0.76 6.74
CA THR A 46 -1.98 1.56 6.56
C THR A 46 -2.45 1.61 5.12
N CYS A 47 -1.56 1.40 4.17
CA CYS A 47 -1.89 1.42 2.74
C CYS A 47 -0.86 0.60 1.96
N ALA A 48 -1.15 0.39 0.69
CA ALA A 48 -0.24 -0.32 -0.21
C ALA A 48 -0.33 0.27 -1.62
N SER A 49 0.62 -0.09 -2.48
CA SER A 49 0.61 0.31 -3.88
C SER A 49 0.70 -0.92 -4.78
N LEU A 50 -0.19 -0.99 -5.77
CA LEU A 50 -0.33 -2.13 -6.67
C LEU A 50 0.46 -1.89 -7.96
N MET A 51 1.31 -2.83 -8.31
CA MET A 51 2.05 -2.87 -9.58
C MET A 51 1.15 -3.51 -10.64
N VAL A 52 0.35 -2.68 -11.33
CA VAL A 52 -0.70 -3.16 -12.25
C VAL A 52 -0.17 -4.08 -13.36
N PRO A 53 1.01 -3.79 -14.01
CA PRO A 53 1.52 -4.69 -15.06
C PRO A 53 2.15 -5.97 -14.53
N ALA A 54 2.30 -6.13 -13.22
CA ALA A 54 2.99 -7.29 -12.66
C ALA A 54 2.19 -8.58 -12.79
N PRO A 55 2.85 -9.75 -12.87
CA PRO A 55 2.17 -11.02 -13.11
C PRO A 55 1.16 -11.44 -12.05
N TRP A 56 1.33 -10.98 -10.80
CA TRP A 56 0.44 -11.33 -9.70
C TRP A 56 -0.57 -10.24 -9.36
N ALA A 57 -0.70 -9.21 -10.21
CA ALA A 57 -1.64 -8.12 -9.99
C ALA A 57 -3.09 -8.62 -9.95
N LYS A 58 -3.46 -9.53 -10.85
CA LYS A 58 -4.82 -10.12 -10.86
C LYS A 58 -5.12 -10.86 -9.56
N HIS A 59 -4.17 -11.63 -9.06
CA HIS A 59 -4.32 -12.32 -7.77
C HIS A 59 -4.55 -11.30 -6.64
N ALA A 60 -3.78 -10.21 -6.63
CA ALA A 60 -3.96 -9.17 -5.63
C ALA A 60 -5.37 -8.56 -5.71
N VAL A 61 -5.85 -8.26 -6.91
CA VAL A 61 -7.19 -7.68 -7.11
C VAL A 61 -8.29 -8.64 -6.68
N LEU A 62 -8.14 -9.93 -6.96
CA LEU A 62 -9.12 -10.95 -6.56
C LEU A 62 -9.22 -11.12 -5.05
N ASN A 63 -8.18 -10.75 -4.32
CA ASN A 63 -8.13 -10.83 -2.85
C ASN A 63 -8.40 -9.48 -2.18
N TYR A 64 -8.71 -8.45 -2.94
CA TYR A 64 -9.03 -7.12 -2.42
C TYR A 64 -10.32 -7.15 -1.60
N ASP A 65 -10.31 -6.48 -0.46
CA ASP A 65 -11.47 -6.40 0.44
C ASP A 65 -11.51 -5.03 1.14
N GLY A 66 -11.62 -3.97 0.34
CA GLY A 66 -11.74 -2.62 0.86
C GLY A 66 -10.46 -2.01 1.43
N ASP A 67 -9.33 -2.65 1.20
CA ASP A 67 -8.03 -2.15 1.65
C ASP A 67 -7.66 -0.84 0.94
N ASP A 68 -6.85 -0.01 1.57
CA ASP A 68 -6.38 1.26 0.98
C ASP A 68 -5.22 0.98 0.02
N ILE A 69 -5.56 0.82 -1.27
CA ILE A 69 -4.61 0.45 -2.31
C ILE A 69 -4.50 1.58 -3.33
N GLY A 70 -3.28 2.08 -3.52
CA GLY A 70 -2.96 3.05 -4.58
C GLY A 70 -2.26 2.40 -5.76
N VAL A 71 -1.86 3.23 -6.71
CA VAL A 71 -1.13 2.79 -7.91
C VAL A 71 0.37 2.93 -7.69
N HIS A 72 1.10 1.83 -7.92
CA HIS A 72 2.55 1.82 -7.96
C HIS A 72 2.98 1.99 -9.42
N LEU A 73 3.47 3.14 -9.80
CA LEU A 73 3.92 3.40 -11.16
C LEU A 73 4.96 2.37 -11.56
N THR A 74 4.65 1.58 -12.58
CA THR A 74 5.44 0.41 -12.96
C THR A 74 5.55 0.32 -14.47
N VAL A 75 6.76 0.08 -14.97
CA VAL A 75 7.01 -0.10 -16.40
C VAL A 75 7.28 -1.57 -16.70
N ASN A 76 8.26 -2.14 -16.04
CA ASN A 76 8.64 -3.54 -16.21
C ASN A 76 9.35 -4.05 -14.96
N SER A 77 9.66 -5.35 -14.96
CA SER A 77 10.39 -5.98 -13.85
C SER A 77 11.81 -5.42 -13.73
N GLU A 78 12.24 -5.21 -12.50
CA GLU A 78 13.64 -4.91 -12.17
C GLU A 78 14.50 -6.15 -12.03
N HIS A 79 13.87 -7.33 -12.01
CA HIS A 79 14.57 -8.60 -11.76
C HIS A 79 15.06 -9.21 -13.06
N GLU A 80 16.31 -9.70 -13.07
CA GLU A 80 16.91 -10.29 -14.25
C GLU A 80 16.27 -11.62 -14.62
N MET A 81 15.93 -12.44 -13.62
CA MET A 81 15.39 -13.79 -13.81
C MET A 81 13.86 -13.86 -13.72
N TYR A 82 13.20 -12.75 -13.50
CA TYR A 82 11.74 -12.67 -13.42
C TYR A 82 11.31 -11.49 -14.29
N ARG A 83 11.12 -11.76 -15.57
CA ARG A 83 10.90 -10.73 -16.60
C ARG A 83 9.42 -10.56 -16.93
N TRP A 84 9.01 -9.34 -16.86
CA TRP A 84 7.68 -8.93 -17.28
C TRP A 84 7.63 -7.44 -17.55
#